data_f06de266ea5ae5014928cceddcbc17a4
#
_entry.id   f06de266ea5ae5014928cceddcbc17a4
#
_cell.length_a   1.000
_cell.length_b   1.000
_cell.length_c   1.000
_cell.angle_alpha   90.00
_cell.angle_beta   90.00
_cell.angle_gamma   90.00
#
_symmetry.space_group_name_H-M   'P 1'
#
loop_
_entity.id
_entity.type
_entity.pdbx_description
1 polymer ?
#
loop_
_entity_poly.entity_id
_entity_poly.type
_entity_poly.pdbx_seq_one_letter_code
_entity_poly.pdbx_strand_id
1 'polypeptide(L)'
;MKTSPLLRSLVLSLTLLTSVPSFAAVKKEFNVCWTIYAGWMPWGAISNEKIIDKWASKYGIKINIVQLNDYIESINQYTAGQFDGCTMTNMDALTIPAAGGVDSTALITGSYSDGNDGVVLKGADKKLSDLKGMSVYLPELSVSHYLLVRGLEKAGLQEKDVKVVNTSDADIVSAFGTSGVRA
;
A
#
# COMPACT_ATOMS: atom_id res chain seq x y z
N MET A 1 -53.86 -21.10 -33.68
CA MET A 1 -52.96 -20.69 -34.76
C MET A 1 -51.66 -21.45 -34.56
N LYS A 2 -51.36 -22.40 -35.47
CA LYS A 2 -50.06 -23.17 -35.43
C LYS A 2 -49.03 -22.39 -36.18
N THR A 3 -48.06 -21.84 -35.49
CA THR A 3 -46.89 -21.15 -36.10
C THR A 3 -46.05 -22.15 -36.83
N SER A 4 -45.72 -21.92 -38.09
CA SER A 4 -44.99 -22.81 -38.99
C SER A 4 -43.53 -23.03 -38.49
N PRO A 5 -42.96 -24.20 -38.65
CA PRO A 5 -41.59 -24.53 -38.19
C PRO A 5 -40.49 -23.67 -38.87
N LEU A 6 -40.77 -23.09 -40.04
CA LEU A 6 -39.88 -22.19 -40.76
C LEU A 6 -39.64 -20.86 -40.02
N LEU A 7 -40.64 -20.36 -39.28
CA LEU A 7 -40.51 -19.09 -38.53
C LEU A 7 -39.66 -19.26 -37.24
N ARG A 8 -39.60 -20.46 -36.68
CA ARG A 8 -38.73 -20.78 -35.50
C ARG A 8 -37.26 -20.91 -35.85
N SER A 9 -36.94 -21.41 -37.06
CA SER A 9 -35.54 -21.53 -37.51
C SER A 9 -34.94 -20.17 -37.86
N LEU A 10 -35.74 -19.20 -38.31
CA LEU A 10 -35.26 -17.87 -38.70
C LEU A 10 -34.92 -16.99 -37.44
N VAL A 11 -35.62 -17.20 -36.33
CA VAL A 11 -35.35 -16.46 -35.07
C VAL A 11 -34.11 -17.00 -34.35
N LEU A 12 -33.81 -18.30 -34.51
CA LEU A 12 -32.64 -18.91 -33.84
C LEU A 12 -31.31 -18.59 -34.55
N SER A 13 -31.35 -18.29 -35.87
CA SER A 13 -30.15 -17.94 -36.65
C SER A 13 -29.74 -16.48 -36.56
N LEU A 14 -30.62 -15.60 -36.05
CA LEU A 14 -30.32 -14.16 -35.93
C LEU A 14 -29.61 -13.78 -34.60
N THR A 15 -29.57 -14.66 -33.61
CA THR A 15 -28.93 -14.41 -32.31
C THR A 15 -27.47 -14.82 -32.21
N LEU A 16 -26.91 -15.45 -33.27
CA LEU A 16 -25.51 -15.92 -33.30
C LEU A 16 -24.48 -14.97 -33.89
N LEU A 17 -24.88 -13.78 -34.33
CA LEU A 17 -24.02 -12.91 -35.14
C LEU A 17 -23.49 -11.63 -34.49
N THR A 18 -23.55 -11.50 -33.11
CA THR A 18 -23.04 -10.29 -32.47
C THR A 18 -22.08 -10.55 -31.30
N SER A 19 -21.27 -11.58 -31.35
CA SER A 19 -20.04 -11.59 -30.54
C SER A 19 -18.94 -10.81 -31.28
N VAL A 20 -19.03 -9.48 -31.27
CA VAL A 20 -17.90 -8.63 -31.62
C VAL A 20 -16.85 -8.86 -30.54
N PRO A 21 -15.64 -9.35 -30.85
CA PRO A 21 -14.59 -9.41 -29.85
C PRO A 21 -14.32 -7.98 -29.38
N SER A 22 -14.73 -7.66 -28.17
CA SER A 22 -14.36 -6.42 -27.51
C SER A 22 -12.86 -6.51 -27.24
N PHE A 23 -12.05 -5.95 -28.15
CA PHE A 23 -10.66 -5.67 -27.81
C PHE A 23 -10.69 -4.63 -26.70
N ALA A 24 -10.42 -5.06 -25.47
CA ALA A 24 -10.22 -4.14 -24.38
C ALA A 24 -9.17 -3.13 -24.80
N ALA A 25 -9.52 -1.85 -24.82
CA ALA A 25 -8.56 -0.80 -25.15
C ALA A 25 -7.38 -0.89 -24.19
N VAL A 26 -6.16 -0.88 -24.72
CA VAL A 26 -4.95 -0.90 -23.90
C VAL A 26 -4.99 0.29 -22.94
N LYS A 27 -4.92 0.04 -21.65
CA LYS A 27 -4.89 1.08 -20.62
C LYS A 27 -3.68 2.00 -20.86
N LYS A 28 -3.91 3.31 -20.85
CA LYS A 28 -2.87 4.32 -21.11
C LYS A 28 -2.68 5.29 -19.95
N GLU A 29 -3.49 5.21 -18.91
CA GLU A 29 -3.39 6.06 -17.74
C GLU A 29 -3.31 5.18 -16.49
N PHE A 30 -2.30 5.44 -15.65
CA PHE A 30 -1.98 4.66 -14.47
C PHE A 30 -1.88 5.57 -13.25
N ASN A 31 -2.44 5.14 -12.13
CA ASN A 31 -2.35 5.81 -10.86
C ASN A 31 -1.44 4.99 -9.92
N VAL A 32 -0.40 5.63 -9.38
CA VAL A 32 0.55 4.99 -8.47
C VAL A 32 0.55 5.74 -7.15
N CYS A 33 0.24 5.05 -6.04
CA CYS A 33 0.29 5.63 -4.71
C CYS A 33 1.64 5.42 -4.02
N TRP A 34 1.97 6.35 -3.13
CA TRP A 34 3.13 6.25 -2.26
C TRP A 34 2.87 7.01 -0.95
N THR A 35 3.63 6.69 0.09
CA THR A 35 3.59 7.38 1.39
C THR A 35 4.98 7.83 1.82
N ILE A 36 5.06 8.65 2.87
CA ILE A 36 6.31 9.27 3.33
C ILE A 36 7.12 8.27 4.16
N TYR A 37 7.93 7.47 3.46
CA TYR A 37 9.02 6.68 4.03
C TYR A 37 10.35 7.08 3.37
N ALA A 38 11.45 7.02 4.12
CA ALA A 38 12.75 7.48 3.61
C ALA A 38 13.13 6.83 2.27
N GLY A 39 12.92 5.53 2.12
CA GLY A 39 13.20 4.77 0.90
C GLY A 39 12.27 5.09 -0.27
N TRP A 40 11.13 5.75 -0.03
CA TRP A 40 10.13 6.08 -1.06
C TRP A 40 10.09 7.57 -1.42
N MET A 41 10.87 8.41 -0.75
CA MET A 41 10.97 9.84 -1.07
C MET A 41 11.33 10.13 -2.54
N PRO A 42 12.07 9.27 -3.26
CA PRO A 42 12.30 9.48 -4.70
C PRO A 42 11.02 9.60 -5.52
N TRP A 43 9.89 8.97 -5.12
CA TRP A 43 8.61 9.11 -5.82
C TRP A 43 8.09 10.55 -5.81
N GLY A 44 8.24 11.25 -4.68
CA GLY A 44 7.92 12.69 -4.59
C GLY A 44 8.83 13.53 -5.47
N ALA A 45 10.13 13.25 -5.49
CA ALA A 45 11.10 13.99 -6.32
C ALA A 45 10.80 13.80 -7.83
N ILE A 46 10.62 12.58 -8.30
CA ILE A 46 10.33 12.31 -9.72
C ILE A 46 9.01 12.90 -10.19
N SER A 47 8.03 13.04 -9.29
CA SER A 47 6.76 13.72 -9.55
C SER A 47 6.96 15.23 -9.67
N ASN A 48 7.60 15.85 -8.68
CA ASN A 48 7.81 17.31 -8.63
C ASN A 48 8.69 17.81 -9.78
N GLU A 49 9.70 17.06 -10.16
CA GLU A 49 10.63 17.39 -11.25
C GLU A 49 10.12 16.93 -12.63
N LYS A 50 8.90 16.37 -12.69
CA LYS A 50 8.28 15.86 -13.94
C LYS A 50 9.12 14.84 -14.70
N ILE A 51 9.96 14.10 -13.97
CA ILE A 51 10.81 13.06 -14.57
C ILE A 51 9.93 11.93 -15.12
N ILE A 52 8.89 11.55 -14.38
CA ILE A 52 7.97 10.50 -14.82
C ILE A 52 7.21 10.88 -16.08
N ASP A 53 6.81 12.15 -16.22
CA ASP A 53 6.08 12.65 -17.40
C ASP A 53 6.89 12.49 -18.69
N LYS A 54 8.20 12.78 -18.60
CA LYS A 54 9.13 12.61 -19.74
C LYS A 54 9.15 11.16 -20.25
N TRP A 55 9.23 10.21 -19.31
CA TRP A 55 9.28 8.79 -19.68
C TRP A 55 7.93 8.25 -20.11
N ALA A 56 6.86 8.61 -19.39
CA ALA A 56 5.50 8.21 -19.73
C ALA A 56 5.12 8.66 -21.15
N SER A 57 5.43 9.91 -21.49
CA SER A 57 5.19 10.45 -22.84
C SER A 57 5.91 9.68 -23.91
N LYS A 58 7.16 9.22 -23.66
CA LYS A 58 7.92 8.38 -24.59
C LYS A 58 7.20 7.07 -24.94
N TYR A 59 6.45 6.52 -23.99
CA TYR A 59 5.70 5.27 -24.16
C TYR A 59 4.22 5.49 -24.51
N GLY A 60 3.80 6.74 -24.69
CA GLY A 60 2.41 7.10 -25.04
C GLY A 60 1.41 6.76 -23.91
N ILE A 61 1.86 6.83 -22.66
CA ILE A 61 1.07 6.60 -21.45
C ILE A 61 1.13 7.83 -20.54
N LYS A 62 0.26 7.85 -19.52
CA LYS A 62 0.25 8.82 -18.43
C LYS A 62 0.38 8.07 -17.10
N ILE A 63 1.21 8.56 -16.21
CA ILE A 63 1.38 8.02 -14.86
C ILE A 63 1.14 9.16 -13.87
N ASN A 64 0.11 9.02 -13.03
CA ASN A 64 -0.19 9.94 -11.96
C ASN A 64 0.43 9.40 -10.67
N ILE A 65 1.31 10.17 -10.05
CA ILE A 65 1.93 9.84 -8.77
C ILE A 65 1.15 10.54 -7.67
N VAL A 66 0.57 9.78 -6.76
CA VAL A 66 -0.32 10.28 -5.69
C VAL A 66 0.28 9.96 -4.34
N GLN A 67 0.62 10.99 -3.57
CA GLN A 67 1.00 10.84 -2.18
C GLN A 67 -0.24 10.65 -1.31
N LEU A 68 -0.22 9.66 -0.43
CA LEU A 68 -1.18 9.46 0.63
C LEU A 68 -0.50 9.62 1.99
N ASN A 69 -1.27 9.98 3.02
CA ASN A 69 -0.72 10.25 4.36
C ASN A 69 -0.70 9.03 5.26
N ASP A 70 -1.51 8.03 4.97
CA ASP A 70 -1.61 6.78 5.76
C ASP A 70 -1.16 5.60 4.91
N TYR A 71 -0.17 4.88 5.40
CA TYR A 71 0.46 3.78 4.70
C TYR A 71 -0.47 2.59 4.51
N ILE A 72 -1.12 2.14 5.58
CA ILE A 72 -2.03 0.98 5.50
C ILE A 72 -3.24 1.31 4.64
N GLU A 73 -3.78 2.52 4.75
CA GLU A 73 -4.87 2.98 3.90
C GLU A 73 -4.46 3.01 2.42
N SER A 74 -3.21 3.39 2.10
CA SER A 74 -2.72 3.36 0.72
C SER A 74 -2.74 1.95 0.13
N ILE A 75 -2.35 0.94 0.91
CA ILE A 75 -2.39 -0.47 0.50
C ILE A 75 -3.83 -0.98 0.36
N ASN A 76 -4.73 -0.56 1.26
CA ASN A 76 -6.15 -0.90 1.18
C ASN A 76 -6.79 -0.35 -0.10
N GLN A 77 -6.49 0.89 -0.46
CA GLN A 77 -6.97 1.50 -1.71
C GLN A 77 -6.39 0.82 -2.94
N TYR A 78 -5.11 0.42 -2.92
CA TYR A 78 -4.52 -0.41 -3.97
C TYR A 78 -5.23 -1.77 -4.05
N THR A 79 -5.45 -2.44 -2.93
CA THR A 79 -6.16 -3.74 -2.86
C THR A 79 -7.58 -3.63 -3.40
N ALA A 80 -8.25 -2.50 -3.17
CA ALA A 80 -9.58 -2.18 -3.71
C ALA A 80 -9.58 -1.78 -5.20
N GLY A 81 -8.41 -1.74 -5.86
CA GLY A 81 -8.27 -1.42 -7.28
C GLY A 81 -8.38 0.07 -7.62
N GLN A 82 -8.24 0.97 -6.64
CA GLN A 82 -8.24 2.42 -6.88
C GLN A 82 -6.90 2.90 -7.47
N PHE A 83 -5.83 2.15 -7.27
CA PHE A 83 -4.50 2.40 -7.80
C PHE A 83 -4.00 1.19 -8.60
N ASP A 84 -3.22 1.45 -9.62
CA ASP A 84 -2.57 0.43 -10.46
C ASP A 84 -1.25 -0.07 -9.87
N GLY A 85 -0.66 0.71 -9.02
CA GLY A 85 0.55 0.40 -8.28
C GLY A 85 0.60 1.18 -6.97
N CYS A 86 1.36 0.66 -6.01
CA CYS A 86 1.58 1.34 -4.74
C CYS A 86 2.97 0.97 -4.19
N THR A 87 3.57 1.87 -3.43
CA THR A 87 4.75 1.51 -2.65
C THR A 87 4.32 0.77 -1.39
N MET A 88 4.94 -0.37 -1.13
CA MET A 88 4.70 -1.13 0.09
C MET A 88 5.89 -2.04 0.40
N THR A 89 5.97 -2.52 1.64
CA THR A 89 6.96 -3.52 1.99
C THR A 89 6.55 -4.89 1.45
N ASN A 90 7.51 -5.79 1.26
CA ASN A 90 7.23 -7.16 0.84
C ASN A 90 6.35 -7.90 1.86
N MET A 91 6.53 -7.63 3.15
CA MET A 91 5.70 -8.23 4.20
C MET A 91 4.23 -7.80 4.05
N ASP A 92 3.98 -6.50 3.91
CA ASP A 92 2.64 -5.96 3.82
C ASP A 92 1.97 -6.31 2.48
N ALA A 93 2.74 -6.47 1.40
CA ALA A 93 2.25 -7.00 0.13
C ALA A 93 1.70 -8.44 0.25
N LEU A 94 2.29 -9.25 1.12
CA LEU A 94 1.84 -10.61 1.38
C LEU A 94 0.67 -10.67 2.36
N THR A 95 0.65 -9.78 3.35
CA THR A 95 -0.35 -9.82 4.44
C THR A 95 -1.65 -9.07 4.11
N ILE A 96 -1.64 -8.14 3.16
CA ILE A 96 -2.82 -7.34 2.82
C ILE A 96 -3.34 -7.69 1.40
N PRO A 97 -2.73 -7.24 0.29
CA PRO A 97 -3.29 -7.53 -1.03
C PRO A 97 -3.28 -9.02 -1.36
N ALA A 98 -2.20 -9.76 -1.12
CA ALA A 98 -2.15 -11.17 -1.43
C ALA A 98 -3.14 -11.99 -0.57
N ALA A 99 -3.25 -11.70 0.73
CA ALA A 99 -4.26 -12.33 1.59
C ALA A 99 -5.69 -11.94 1.18
N GLY A 100 -5.88 -10.76 0.60
CA GLY A 100 -7.13 -10.30 -0.01
C GLY A 100 -7.43 -10.88 -1.40
N GLY A 101 -6.57 -11.76 -1.92
CA GLY A 101 -6.73 -12.39 -3.23
C GLY A 101 -6.33 -11.49 -4.41
N VAL A 102 -5.61 -10.40 -4.16
CA VAL A 102 -5.07 -9.52 -5.20
C VAL A 102 -3.66 -9.99 -5.57
N ASP A 103 -3.52 -10.44 -6.80
CA ASP A 103 -2.22 -10.81 -7.37
C ASP A 103 -1.40 -9.56 -7.71
N SER A 104 -0.21 -9.45 -7.14
CA SER A 104 0.64 -8.28 -7.25
C SER A 104 2.03 -8.65 -7.76
N THR A 105 2.61 -7.79 -8.60
CA THR A 105 3.96 -7.96 -9.11
C THR A 105 4.87 -6.86 -8.59
N ALA A 106 5.98 -7.22 -7.93
CA ALA A 106 7.02 -6.28 -7.55
C ALA A 106 7.83 -5.88 -8.80
N LEU A 107 7.72 -4.62 -9.20
CA LEU A 107 8.40 -4.08 -10.39
C LEU A 107 9.74 -3.41 -10.03
N ILE A 108 9.81 -2.76 -8.88
CA ILE A 108 10.98 -1.99 -8.44
C ILE A 108 11.23 -2.29 -6.96
N THR A 109 12.45 -2.70 -6.63
CA THR A 109 12.93 -2.73 -5.26
C THR A 109 13.60 -1.40 -4.97
N GLY A 110 12.91 -0.50 -4.25
CA GLY A 110 13.39 0.85 -3.97
C GLY A 110 14.40 0.91 -2.82
N SER A 111 14.22 0.08 -1.80
CA SER A 111 15.09 -0.02 -0.64
C SER A 111 14.87 -1.34 0.09
N TYR A 112 15.73 -1.63 1.04
CA TYR A 112 15.55 -2.72 2.01
C TYR A 112 16.01 -2.27 3.39
N SER A 113 15.43 -2.88 4.42
CA SER A 113 15.80 -2.61 5.81
C SER A 113 16.89 -3.60 6.24
N ASP A 114 17.99 -3.06 6.73
CA ASP A 114 19.12 -3.84 7.29
C ASP A 114 19.70 -3.07 8.48
N GLY A 115 18.97 -3.10 9.61
CA GLY A 115 19.35 -2.42 10.85
C GLY A 115 19.08 -0.91 10.90
N ASN A 116 18.33 -0.36 9.94
CA ASN A 116 17.98 1.06 9.90
C ASN A 116 16.61 1.38 10.52
N ASP A 117 15.80 0.38 10.78
CA ASP A 117 14.53 0.55 11.51
C ASP A 117 14.73 0.35 13.01
N GLY A 118 14.03 1.13 13.83
CA GLY A 118 14.20 1.06 15.27
C GLY A 118 13.06 1.69 16.06
N VAL A 119 13.01 1.37 17.35
CA VAL A 119 12.10 1.99 18.31
C VAL A 119 12.85 3.10 19.04
N VAL A 120 12.27 4.30 19.04
CA VAL A 120 12.86 5.49 19.68
C VAL A 120 12.13 5.82 20.97
N LEU A 121 12.85 5.91 22.09
CA LEU A 121 12.35 6.32 23.40
C LEU A 121 13.00 7.65 23.82
N LYS A 122 12.22 8.56 24.40
CA LYS A 122 12.74 9.78 25.00
C LYS A 122 13.45 9.47 26.33
N GLY A 123 14.67 10.00 26.48
CA GLY A 123 15.50 9.89 27.66
C GLY A 123 16.82 9.16 27.39
N ALA A 124 17.78 9.30 28.30
CA ALA A 124 19.06 8.60 28.22
C ALA A 124 18.94 7.15 28.71
N ASP A 125 19.83 6.28 28.23
CA ASP A 125 20.03 4.90 28.67
C ASP A 125 18.77 4.02 28.68
N LYS A 126 17.83 4.30 27.75
CA LYS A 126 16.58 3.55 27.61
C LYS A 126 16.80 2.17 27.00
N LYS A 127 15.99 1.22 27.49
CA LYS A 127 15.95 -0.16 26.99
C LYS A 127 14.53 -0.50 26.51
N LEU A 128 14.41 -1.53 25.72
CA LEU A 128 13.08 -2.01 25.26
C LEU A 128 12.18 -2.42 26.44
N SER A 129 12.74 -2.93 27.53
CA SER A 129 11.97 -3.24 28.75
C SER A 129 11.28 -2.04 29.38
N ASP A 130 11.77 -0.82 29.15
CA ASP A 130 11.17 0.42 29.66
C ASP A 130 9.86 0.79 28.96
N LEU A 131 9.54 0.12 27.84
CA LEU A 131 8.27 0.30 27.12
C LEU A 131 7.06 -0.18 27.93
N LYS A 132 7.26 -1.03 28.95
CA LYS A 132 6.14 -1.58 29.72
C LYS A 132 5.23 -0.48 30.27
N GLY A 133 3.95 -0.56 29.95
CA GLY A 133 2.92 0.41 30.33
C GLY A 133 2.92 1.71 29.52
N MET A 134 3.81 1.85 28.53
CA MET A 134 3.85 3.06 27.68
C MET A 134 2.90 2.96 26.48
N SER A 135 2.52 4.13 25.97
CA SER A 135 1.94 4.27 24.65
C SER A 135 3.06 4.34 23.61
N VAL A 136 2.99 3.51 22.58
CA VAL A 136 3.92 3.46 21.46
C VAL A 136 3.17 3.86 20.19
N TYR A 137 3.69 4.86 19.52
CA TYR A 137 3.07 5.48 18.35
C TYR A 137 3.72 4.93 17.08
N LEU A 138 2.91 4.35 16.19
CA LEU A 138 3.36 3.73 14.94
C LEU A 138 2.19 3.50 13.98
N PRO A 139 2.43 3.27 12.69
CA PRO A 139 1.41 2.76 11.78
C PRO A 139 1.02 1.32 12.18
N GLU A 140 -0.19 1.17 12.72
CA GLU A 140 -0.69 -0.12 13.22
C GLU A 140 -0.85 -1.12 12.05
N LEU A 141 -0.66 -2.40 12.32
CA LEU A 141 -0.72 -3.52 11.35
C LEU A 141 0.34 -3.48 10.24
N SER A 142 1.34 -2.62 10.35
CA SER A 142 2.44 -2.51 9.40
C SER A 142 3.69 -3.29 9.84
N VAL A 143 4.73 -3.26 8.99
CA VAL A 143 6.07 -3.74 9.33
C VAL A 143 6.63 -3.09 10.60
N SER A 144 6.28 -1.82 10.90
CA SER A 144 6.66 -1.14 12.14
C SER A 144 6.03 -1.78 13.36
N HIS A 145 4.77 -2.19 13.27
CA HIS A 145 4.09 -2.93 14.34
C HIS A 145 4.75 -4.29 14.57
N TYR A 146 5.07 -5.01 13.50
CA TYR A 146 5.79 -6.28 13.59
C TYR A 146 7.17 -6.10 14.27
N LEU A 147 7.93 -5.07 13.91
CA LEU A 147 9.22 -4.76 14.54
C LEU A 147 9.07 -4.53 16.05
N LEU A 148 8.06 -3.76 16.45
CA LEU A 148 7.76 -3.53 17.87
C LEU A 148 7.50 -4.84 18.62
N VAL A 149 6.60 -5.70 18.10
CA VAL A 149 6.25 -6.98 18.71
C VAL A 149 7.49 -7.87 18.87
N ARG A 150 8.32 -7.98 17.83
CA ARG A 150 9.58 -8.75 17.90
C ARG A 150 10.58 -8.16 18.89
N GLY A 151 10.63 -6.83 19.01
CA GLY A 151 11.45 -6.14 20.02
C GLY A 151 10.98 -6.41 21.45
N LEU A 152 9.67 -6.35 21.68
CA LEU A 152 9.05 -6.65 22.97
C LEU A 152 9.35 -8.10 23.42
N GLU A 153 9.18 -9.08 22.54
CA GLU A 153 9.49 -10.48 22.82
C GLU A 153 10.94 -10.67 23.26
N LYS A 154 11.90 -10.02 22.58
CA LYS A 154 13.33 -10.05 22.96
C LYS A 154 13.58 -9.42 24.34
N ALA A 155 12.75 -8.47 24.76
CA ALA A 155 12.81 -7.85 26.08
C ALA A 155 12.02 -8.61 27.15
N GLY A 156 11.42 -9.76 26.82
CA GLY A 156 10.58 -10.55 27.75
C GLY A 156 9.20 -9.92 27.97
N LEU A 157 8.76 -9.05 27.09
CA LEU A 157 7.46 -8.40 27.11
C LEU A 157 6.54 -8.98 26.02
N GLN A 158 5.25 -8.66 26.10
CA GLN A 158 4.24 -8.98 25.12
C GLN A 158 3.58 -7.70 24.63
N GLU A 159 2.91 -7.74 23.49
CA GLU A 159 2.17 -6.59 22.94
C GLU A 159 1.18 -5.99 23.95
N LYS A 160 0.49 -6.81 24.73
CA LYS A 160 -0.43 -6.37 25.78
C LYS A 160 0.23 -5.57 26.91
N ASP A 161 1.56 -5.60 27.03
CA ASP A 161 2.31 -4.84 28.03
C ASP A 161 2.53 -3.38 27.62
N VAL A 162 2.17 -2.99 26.40
CA VAL A 162 2.20 -1.64 25.86
C VAL A 162 0.83 -1.25 25.30
N LYS A 163 0.62 0.04 25.04
CA LYS A 163 -0.54 0.53 24.32
C LYS A 163 -0.09 1.02 22.94
N VAL A 164 -0.41 0.28 21.88
CA VAL A 164 -0.19 0.74 20.51
C VAL A 164 -1.18 1.88 20.20
N VAL A 165 -0.67 2.95 19.62
CA VAL A 165 -1.44 4.11 19.15
C VAL A 165 -1.22 4.26 17.69
N ASN A 166 -2.26 3.95 16.88
CA ASN A 166 -2.18 4.10 15.45
C ASN A 166 -1.89 5.55 15.08
N THR A 167 -0.81 5.75 14.34
CA THR A 167 -0.33 7.07 13.94
C THR A 167 0.21 6.97 12.53
N SER A 168 -0.25 7.85 11.65
CA SER A 168 0.23 7.85 10.27
C SER A 168 1.72 8.17 10.19
N ASP A 169 2.39 7.66 9.17
CA ASP A 169 3.79 7.96 8.87
C ASP A 169 4.02 9.45 8.62
N ALA A 170 3.04 10.17 8.10
CA ALA A 170 3.09 11.62 7.94
C ALA A 170 3.09 12.38 9.28
N ASP A 171 2.45 11.84 10.32
CA ASP A 171 2.21 12.50 11.60
C ASP A 171 3.17 12.07 12.72
N ILE A 172 3.86 10.93 12.57
CA ILE A 172 4.64 10.31 13.65
C ILE A 172 5.75 11.22 14.19
N VAL A 173 6.42 12.00 13.34
CA VAL A 173 7.48 12.93 13.75
C VAL A 173 6.90 14.06 14.60
N SER A 174 5.78 14.64 14.18
CA SER A 174 5.10 15.70 14.92
C SER A 174 4.53 15.18 16.24
N ALA A 175 3.93 13.98 16.23
CA ALA A 175 3.45 13.31 17.44
C ALA A 175 4.59 13.11 18.44
N PHE A 176 5.73 12.56 18.00
CA PHE A 176 6.91 12.37 18.85
C PHE A 176 7.48 13.68 19.39
N GLY A 177 7.30 14.82 18.65
CA GLY A 177 7.68 16.16 19.11
C GLY A 177 6.91 16.63 20.35
N THR A 178 5.71 16.10 20.62
CA THR A 178 4.89 16.52 21.77
C THR A 178 5.46 16.02 23.11
N SER A 179 5.22 16.76 24.20
CA SER A 179 5.75 16.41 25.52
C SER A 179 5.16 15.13 26.11
N GLY A 180 3.92 14.78 25.73
CA GLY A 180 3.20 13.59 26.22
C GLY A 180 3.63 12.28 25.57
N VAL A 181 4.22 12.32 24.39
CA VAL A 181 4.68 11.13 23.66
C VAL A 181 6.09 10.76 24.08
N ARG A 182 6.29 9.51 24.50
CA ARG A 182 7.58 9.00 25.03
C ARG A 182 8.21 7.93 24.14
N ALA A 183 7.42 7.20 23.35
CA ALA A 183 7.85 6.13 22.46
C ALA A 183 6.99 6.09 21.18
#